data_3b51ee0c36ec5eb7d810faf63327b2c9
#
_entry.id   3b51ee0c36ec5eb7d810faf63327b2c9
#
_cell.length_a   1.000
_cell.length_b   1.000
_cell.length_c   1.000
_cell.angle_alpha   90.00
_cell.angle_beta   90.00
_cell.angle_gamma   90.00
#
_symmetry.space_group_name_H-M   'P 1'
#
loop_
_entity.id
_entity.type
_entity.pdbx_description
1 polymer ?
#
loop_
_entity_poly.entity_id
_entity_poly.type
_entity_poly.pdbx_seq_one_letter_code
_entity_poly.pdbx_strand_id
1 'polypeptide(L)'
;MIKPWRILERRVVLDRRPWFTVGTQDVELPDGTVLRDYNWIKMRSFAIVVPIIEGGKTILARSYKLGVGEISLSLPAGYLEDGEQPVDAAKRELREETGHEADEWVSLGRYVVDGNYGAGAMYAFIAKGARKVCEPESGDHEEQELLVMPFAEAVAKLRAGEVAQQSTAAALGLAAIVLGDPT
;
A
#
# COMPACT_ATOMS: atom_id res chain seq x y z
N MET A 1 -5.19 25.06 20.96
CA MET A 1 -4.20 24.21 20.26
C MET A 1 -4.56 22.76 20.56
N ILE A 2 -4.66 21.89 19.51
CA ILE A 2 -4.93 20.44 19.68
C ILE A 2 -3.72 19.78 20.34
N LYS A 3 -3.96 18.99 21.37
CA LYS A 3 -2.92 18.27 22.10
C LYS A 3 -3.01 16.77 21.82
N PRO A 4 -1.87 16.03 21.76
CA PRO A 4 -1.89 14.58 21.57
C PRO A 4 -2.49 13.86 22.80
N TRP A 5 -3.06 12.70 22.56
CA TRP A 5 -3.49 11.76 23.60
C TRP A 5 -2.28 11.02 24.13
N ARG A 6 -2.36 10.58 25.38
CA ARG A 6 -1.30 9.83 26.06
C ARG A 6 -1.72 8.38 26.27
N ILE A 7 -0.95 7.43 25.74
CA ILE A 7 -1.14 6.02 26.05
C ILE A 7 -0.65 5.76 27.46
N LEU A 8 -1.52 5.23 28.32
CA LEU A 8 -1.21 4.89 29.72
C LEU A 8 -0.75 3.44 29.84
N GLU A 9 -1.49 2.53 29.24
CA GLU A 9 -1.23 1.10 29.27
C GLU A 9 -1.66 0.47 27.95
N ARG A 10 -0.95 -0.57 27.51
CA ARG A 10 -1.29 -1.34 26.32
C ARG A 10 -1.34 -2.83 26.65
N ARG A 11 -2.40 -3.53 26.26
CA ARG A 11 -2.64 -4.95 26.46
C ARG A 11 -2.81 -5.64 25.12
N VAL A 12 -2.14 -6.79 24.94
CA VAL A 12 -2.29 -7.65 23.77
C VAL A 12 -3.41 -8.65 24.03
N VAL A 13 -4.36 -8.74 23.09
CA VAL A 13 -5.47 -9.70 23.13
C VAL A 13 -5.19 -10.87 22.18
N LEU A 14 -4.66 -10.58 20.99
CA LEU A 14 -4.33 -11.58 19.99
C LEU A 14 -2.98 -11.25 19.35
N ASP A 15 -2.06 -12.21 19.37
CA ASP A 15 -0.77 -12.12 18.71
C ASP A 15 -0.66 -13.15 17.60
N ARG A 16 -0.53 -12.69 16.38
CA ARG A 16 -0.34 -13.46 15.15
C ARG A 16 0.85 -12.92 14.35
N ARG A 17 1.94 -12.61 15.05
CA ARG A 17 3.17 -12.15 14.37
C ARG A 17 3.69 -13.19 13.38
N PRO A 18 4.24 -12.78 12.24
CA PRO A 18 4.54 -11.41 11.83
C PRO A 18 3.36 -10.66 11.22
N TRP A 19 2.19 -11.27 11.05
CA TRP A 19 1.07 -10.74 10.28
C TRP A 19 0.37 -9.58 10.98
N PHE A 20 -0.12 -9.82 12.19
CA PHE A 20 -0.78 -8.77 12.97
C PHE A 20 -0.81 -9.07 14.47
N THR A 21 -0.96 -8.01 15.25
CA THR A 21 -1.24 -8.05 16.69
C THR A 21 -2.41 -7.11 16.97
N VAL A 22 -3.37 -7.56 17.79
CA VAL A 22 -4.54 -6.79 18.18
C VAL A 22 -4.58 -6.69 19.71
N GLY A 23 -5.03 -5.56 20.22
CA GLY A 23 -5.15 -5.37 21.65
C GLY A 23 -6.02 -4.18 22.04
N THR A 24 -6.03 -3.92 23.33
CA THR A 24 -6.64 -2.73 23.95
C THR A 24 -5.60 -1.86 24.61
N GLN A 25 -5.91 -0.60 24.79
CA GLN A 25 -5.05 0.37 25.48
C GLN A 25 -5.91 1.39 26.23
N ASP A 26 -5.39 1.84 27.37
CA ASP A 26 -5.98 2.97 28.08
C ASP A 26 -5.31 4.25 27.60
N VAL A 27 -6.11 5.24 27.22
CA VAL A 27 -5.61 6.53 26.72
C VAL A 27 -6.18 7.68 27.52
N GLU A 28 -5.34 8.66 27.81
CA GLU A 28 -5.73 9.90 28.50
C GLU A 28 -5.88 11.02 27.46
N LEU A 29 -7.02 11.64 27.47
CA LEU A 29 -7.33 12.83 26.66
C LEU A 29 -6.68 14.10 27.26
N PRO A 30 -6.58 15.19 26.47
CA PRO A 30 -5.97 16.45 26.95
C PRO A 30 -6.68 17.12 28.13
N ASP A 31 -7.93 16.78 28.39
CA ASP A 31 -8.73 17.26 29.53
C ASP A 31 -8.63 16.37 30.76
N GLY A 32 -7.80 15.31 30.72
CA GLY A 32 -7.64 14.33 31.79
C GLY A 32 -8.64 13.18 31.77
N THR A 33 -9.59 13.17 30.84
CA THR A 33 -10.52 12.04 30.66
C THR A 33 -9.75 10.80 30.25
N VAL A 34 -10.00 9.65 30.89
CA VAL A 34 -9.41 8.36 30.54
C VAL A 34 -10.41 7.50 29.80
N LEU A 35 -10.09 7.19 28.55
CA LEU A 35 -10.79 6.18 27.76
C LEU A 35 -10.10 4.83 28.00
N ARG A 36 -10.87 3.86 28.50
CA ARG A 36 -10.37 2.50 28.76
C ARG A 36 -10.69 1.59 27.60
N ASP A 37 -9.83 0.57 27.42
CA ASP A 37 -9.99 -0.48 26.43
C ASP A 37 -10.17 0.03 24.98
N TYR A 38 -9.52 1.14 24.65
CA TYR A 38 -9.48 1.65 23.28
C TYR A 38 -8.71 0.66 22.40
N ASN A 39 -9.31 0.24 21.29
CA ASN A 39 -8.73 -0.78 20.43
C ASN A 39 -7.49 -0.26 19.67
N TRP A 40 -6.53 -1.14 19.44
CA TRP A 40 -5.41 -0.91 18.53
C TRP A 40 -5.08 -2.17 17.74
N ILE A 41 -4.53 -1.98 16.56
CA ILE A 41 -4.00 -3.05 15.71
C ILE A 41 -2.61 -2.68 15.23
N LYS A 42 -1.70 -3.63 15.22
CA LYS A 42 -0.39 -3.51 14.59
C LYS A 42 -0.32 -4.50 13.44
N MET A 43 -0.11 -4.00 12.23
CA MET A 43 0.16 -4.77 11.02
C MET A 43 1.52 -4.38 10.46
N ARG A 44 2.06 -5.21 9.57
CA ARG A 44 3.27 -4.86 8.81
C ARG A 44 2.99 -3.66 7.91
N SER A 45 3.98 -2.81 7.77
CA SER A 45 3.97 -1.78 6.74
C SER A 45 4.32 -2.41 5.39
N PHE A 46 3.93 -1.77 4.29
CA PHE A 46 4.17 -2.27 2.95
C PHE A 46 4.55 -1.13 1.98
N ALA A 47 5.22 -1.51 0.90
CA ALA A 47 5.48 -0.62 -0.22
C ALA A 47 4.49 -0.92 -1.36
N ILE A 48 4.10 0.11 -2.11
CA ILE A 48 3.25 0.01 -3.29
C ILE A 48 3.84 0.87 -4.41
N VAL A 49 3.81 0.35 -5.63
CA VAL A 49 4.49 0.95 -6.77
C VAL A 49 3.52 1.24 -7.90
N VAL A 50 3.59 2.46 -8.44
CA VAL A 50 2.98 2.82 -9.73
C VAL A 50 4.07 2.76 -10.79
N PRO A 51 4.19 1.65 -11.53
CA PRO A 51 5.21 1.54 -12.59
C PRO A 51 4.77 2.34 -13.81
N ILE A 52 5.65 3.18 -14.31
CA ILE A 52 5.46 3.89 -15.57
C ILE A 52 6.49 3.36 -16.57
N ILE A 53 6.00 2.62 -17.55
CA ILE A 53 6.78 2.03 -18.63
C ILE A 53 6.75 2.90 -19.90
N GLU A 54 7.44 2.46 -20.92
CA GLU A 54 7.50 3.16 -22.21
C GLU A 54 6.10 3.49 -22.77
N GLY A 55 5.98 4.67 -23.35
CA GLY A 55 4.71 5.18 -23.91
C GLY A 55 3.70 5.64 -22.86
N GLY A 56 4.12 5.91 -21.61
CA GLY A 56 3.24 6.40 -20.55
C GLY A 56 2.21 5.36 -20.09
N LYS A 57 2.53 4.08 -20.23
CA LYS A 57 1.70 2.98 -19.75
C LYS A 57 2.06 2.60 -18.32
N THR A 58 1.14 1.91 -17.65
CA THR A 58 1.32 1.32 -16.32
C THR A 58 1.00 -0.17 -16.33
N ILE A 59 1.39 -0.85 -15.26
CA ILE A 59 1.13 -2.27 -15.04
C ILE A 59 0.25 -2.41 -13.81
N LEU A 60 -0.86 -3.13 -13.95
CA LEU A 60 -1.74 -3.55 -12.86
C LEU A 60 -1.82 -5.08 -12.86
N ALA A 61 -2.00 -5.67 -11.71
CA ALA A 61 -2.36 -7.06 -11.58
C ALA A 61 -3.87 -7.20 -11.41
N ARG A 62 -4.46 -8.22 -12.05
CA ARG A 62 -5.85 -8.63 -11.85
C ARG A 62 -5.84 -9.99 -11.16
N SER A 63 -6.35 -10.04 -9.94
CA SER A 63 -6.41 -11.26 -9.13
C SER A 63 -7.63 -11.27 -8.21
N TYR A 64 -7.99 -12.45 -7.70
CA TYR A 64 -8.99 -12.55 -6.64
C TYR A 64 -8.39 -12.07 -5.32
N LYS A 65 -9.01 -11.10 -4.68
CA LYS A 65 -8.58 -10.60 -3.37
C LYS A 65 -9.59 -10.99 -2.30
N LEU A 66 -9.19 -11.90 -1.43
CA LEU A 66 -10.06 -12.46 -0.38
C LEU A 66 -10.71 -11.38 0.49
N GLY A 67 -9.97 -10.33 0.86
CA GLY A 67 -10.49 -9.23 1.67
C GLY A 67 -11.48 -8.32 0.94
N VAL A 68 -11.47 -8.31 -0.39
CA VAL A 68 -12.43 -7.61 -1.24
C VAL A 68 -13.62 -8.52 -1.59
N GLY A 69 -13.38 -9.82 -1.69
CA GLY A 69 -14.39 -10.82 -2.04
C GLY A 69 -14.64 -10.98 -3.53
N GLU A 70 -13.84 -10.33 -4.37
CA GLU A 70 -13.99 -10.36 -5.84
C GLU A 70 -12.65 -10.24 -6.57
N ILE A 71 -12.68 -10.41 -7.89
CA ILE A 71 -11.55 -10.12 -8.76
C ILE A 71 -11.36 -8.59 -8.80
N SER A 72 -10.18 -8.12 -8.43
CA SER A 72 -9.86 -6.70 -8.31
C SER A 72 -8.55 -6.36 -9.00
N LEU A 73 -8.40 -5.09 -9.35
CA LEU A 73 -7.15 -4.52 -9.85
C LEU A 73 -6.28 -4.09 -8.67
N SER A 74 -5.00 -4.40 -8.74
CA SER A 74 -3.98 -3.97 -7.77
C SER A 74 -2.72 -3.47 -8.46
N LEU A 75 -2.01 -2.61 -7.78
CA LEU A 75 -0.63 -2.24 -8.12
C LEU A 75 0.34 -3.23 -7.46
N PRO A 76 1.55 -3.42 -8.00
CA PRO A 76 2.60 -4.18 -7.34
C PRO A 76 2.84 -3.67 -5.93
N ALA A 77 2.77 -4.57 -4.93
CA ALA A 77 2.87 -4.18 -3.53
C ALA A 77 3.15 -5.37 -2.61
N GLY A 78 4.03 -5.17 -1.64
CA GLY A 78 4.24 -6.17 -0.61
C GLY A 78 4.84 -5.62 0.68
N TYR A 79 4.88 -6.47 1.69
CA TYR A 79 5.33 -6.11 3.02
C TYR A 79 6.84 -5.83 3.08
N LEU A 80 7.21 -4.81 3.85
CA LEU A 80 8.60 -4.57 4.19
C LEU A 80 9.15 -5.76 5.00
N GLU A 81 10.36 -6.20 4.68
CA GLU A 81 11.12 -7.13 5.50
C GLU A 81 11.76 -6.42 6.70
N ASP A 82 12.24 -7.20 7.69
CA ASP A 82 12.84 -6.62 8.90
C ASP A 82 14.12 -5.84 8.55
N GLY A 83 14.09 -4.54 8.83
CA GLY A 83 15.20 -3.62 8.54
C GLY A 83 15.27 -3.11 7.10
N GLU A 84 14.36 -3.56 6.22
CA GLU A 84 14.30 -3.15 4.82
C GLU A 84 13.85 -1.68 4.70
N GLN A 85 14.53 -0.93 3.81
CA GLN A 85 14.09 0.43 3.49
C GLN A 85 12.87 0.37 2.55
N PRO A 86 11.88 1.27 2.70
CA PRO A 86 10.66 1.22 1.89
C PRO A 86 10.90 1.27 0.37
N VAL A 87 11.92 2.00 -0.08
CA VAL A 87 12.24 2.06 -1.52
C VAL A 87 12.87 0.76 -2.03
N ASP A 88 13.58 0.02 -1.17
CA ASP A 88 14.18 -1.26 -1.55
C ASP A 88 13.11 -2.34 -1.60
N ALA A 89 12.14 -2.33 -0.66
CA ALA A 89 10.93 -3.15 -0.76
C ALA A 89 10.17 -2.87 -2.06
N ALA A 90 9.98 -1.60 -2.41
CA ALA A 90 9.31 -1.20 -3.66
C ALA A 90 10.02 -1.76 -4.91
N LYS A 91 11.37 -1.73 -4.94
CA LYS A 91 12.16 -2.29 -6.04
C LYS A 91 12.03 -3.80 -6.13
N ARG A 92 12.11 -4.48 -4.99
CA ARG A 92 11.97 -5.94 -4.89
C ARG A 92 10.59 -6.37 -5.39
N GLU A 93 9.51 -5.79 -4.87
CA GLU A 93 8.13 -6.12 -5.25
C GLU A 93 7.86 -5.85 -6.74
N LEU A 94 8.33 -4.72 -7.28
CA LEU A 94 8.19 -4.44 -8.71
C LEU A 94 8.83 -5.55 -9.56
N ARG A 95 10.02 -6.01 -9.17
CA ARG A 95 10.73 -7.07 -9.88
C ARG A 95 10.06 -8.42 -9.71
N GLU A 96 9.72 -8.81 -8.48
CA GLU A 96 9.12 -10.10 -8.17
C GLU A 96 7.74 -10.26 -8.80
N GLU A 97 6.88 -9.26 -8.67
CA GLU A 97 5.51 -9.36 -9.19
C GLU A 97 5.36 -9.07 -10.68
N THR A 98 6.26 -8.27 -11.28
CA THR A 98 6.09 -7.85 -12.67
C THR A 98 7.28 -8.17 -13.59
N GLY A 99 8.41 -8.54 -13.04
CA GLY A 99 9.65 -8.72 -13.80
C GLY A 99 10.29 -7.42 -14.27
N HIS A 100 9.92 -6.26 -13.73
CA HIS A 100 10.41 -4.96 -14.16
C HIS A 100 11.35 -4.33 -13.14
N GLU A 101 12.28 -3.51 -13.64
CA GLU A 101 13.15 -2.62 -12.85
C GLU A 101 13.06 -1.20 -13.39
N ALA A 102 13.32 -0.23 -12.52
CA ALA A 102 13.36 1.19 -12.88
C ALA A 102 14.56 1.88 -12.26
N ASP A 103 15.06 2.90 -12.96
CA ASP A 103 16.22 3.70 -12.51
C ASP A 103 15.79 4.96 -11.75
N GLU A 104 14.61 5.52 -12.05
CA GLU A 104 14.08 6.73 -11.39
C GLU A 104 12.89 6.38 -10.47
N TRP A 105 13.01 6.79 -9.19
CA TRP A 105 12.02 6.54 -8.16
C TRP A 105 11.54 7.86 -7.55
N VAL A 106 10.24 8.07 -7.53
CA VAL A 106 9.61 9.24 -6.91
C VAL A 106 8.77 8.77 -5.72
N SER A 107 9.11 9.25 -4.53
CA SER A 107 8.29 8.97 -3.35
C SER A 107 6.99 9.77 -3.41
N LEU A 108 5.87 9.08 -3.25
CA LEU A 108 4.54 9.67 -3.11
C LEU A 108 4.16 9.91 -1.64
N GLY A 109 5.00 9.44 -0.71
CA GLY A 109 4.81 9.64 0.72
C GLY A 109 4.52 8.37 1.52
N ARG A 110 4.32 8.58 2.83
CA ARG A 110 3.95 7.55 3.81
C ARG A 110 2.57 7.86 4.38
N TYR A 111 1.69 6.86 4.38
CA TYR A 111 0.30 6.99 4.84
C TYR A 111 -0.01 5.87 5.84
N VAL A 112 -0.59 6.23 6.97
CA VAL A 112 -1.11 5.24 7.93
C VAL A 112 -2.40 4.66 7.39
N VAL A 113 -2.54 3.32 7.38
CA VAL A 113 -3.69 2.64 6.77
C VAL A 113 -4.98 2.92 7.54
N ASP A 114 -4.89 3.06 8.86
CA ASP A 114 -6.02 3.43 9.71
C ASP A 114 -5.56 4.44 10.75
N GLY A 115 -6.11 5.65 10.68
CA GLY A 115 -5.73 6.76 11.58
C GLY A 115 -6.18 6.58 13.02
N ASN A 116 -7.18 5.73 13.29
CA ASN A 116 -7.68 5.47 14.64
C ASN A 116 -6.93 4.32 15.31
N TYR A 117 -6.71 3.23 14.57
CA TYR A 117 -6.16 1.99 15.14
C TYR A 117 -4.70 1.75 14.80
N GLY A 118 -4.17 2.37 13.74
CA GLY A 118 -2.76 2.27 13.37
C GLY A 118 -2.39 0.96 12.68
N ALA A 119 -3.19 0.52 11.71
CA ALA A 119 -3.03 -0.75 10.98
C ALA A 119 -1.87 -0.76 9.97
N GLY A 120 -0.66 -0.40 10.39
CA GLY A 120 0.51 -0.32 9.53
C GLY A 120 0.57 0.95 8.69
N ALA A 121 1.54 1.03 7.79
CA ALA A 121 1.73 2.16 6.89
C ALA A 121 1.98 1.70 5.46
N MET A 122 1.40 2.41 4.51
CA MET A 122 1.68 2.33 3.08
C MET A 122 2.79 3.33 2.73
N TYR A 123 3.82 2.87 2.02
CA TYR A 123 4.84 3.70 1.39
C TYR A 123 4.63 3.63 -0.12
N ALA A 124 4.22 4.72 -0.73
CA ALA A 124 3.87 4.76 -2.15
C ALA A 124 4.98 5.38 -2.99
N PHE A 125 5.23 4.79 -4.16
CA PHE A 125 6.26 5.22 -5.09
C PHE A 125 5.77 5.20 -6.54
N ILE A 126 6.34 6.08 -7.37
CA ILE A 126 6.33 5.94 -8.82
C ILE A 126 7.69 5.37 -9.24
N ALA A 127 7.69 4.33 -10.06
CA ALA A 127 8.86 3.79 -10.73
C ALA A 127 8.82 4.23 -12.21
N LYS A 128 9.61 5.27 -12.58
CA LYS A 128 9.62 5.81 -13.94
C LYS A 128 10.61 5.06 -14.84
N GLY A 129 10.23 4.90 -16.09
CA GLY A 129 11.06 4.21 -17.08
C GLY A 129 11.24 2.73 -16.76
N ALA A 130 10.24 2.13 -16.12
CA ALA A 130 10.29 0.72 -15.78
C ALA A 130 10.39 -0.15 -17.05
N ARG A 131 11.31 -1.10 -17.05
CA ARG A 131 11.60 -2.00 -18.18
C ARG A 131 11.61 -3.45 -17.72
N LYS A 132 11.12 -4.37 -18.56
CA LYS A 132 11.14 -5.80 -18.27
C LYS A 132 12.58 -6.31 -18.28
N VAL A 133 12.99 -7.00 -17.23
CA VAL A 133 14.33 -7.59 -17.06
C VAL A 133 14.30 -9.10 -16.83
N CYS A 134 13.18 -9.64 -16.35
CA CYS A 134 12.98 -11.07 -16.12
C CYS A 134 11.50 -11.45 -16.23
N GLU A 135 11.18 -12.72 -16.10
CA GLU A 135 9.82 -13.17 -15.85
C GLU A 135 9.44 -12.93 -14.37
N PRO A 136 8.15 -12.66 -14.07
CA PRO A 136 7.69 -12.52 -12.68
C PRO A 136 7.90 -13.82 -11.88
N GLU A 137 8.32 -13.68 -10.62
CA GLU A 137 8.49 -14.78 -9.67
C GLU A 137 8.02 -14.32 -8.28
N SER A 138 6.72 -14.03 -8.12
CA SER A 138 6.19 -13.50 -6.85
C SER A 138 6.22 -14.51 -5.69
N GLY A 139 6.25 -15.82 -6.01
CA GLY A 139 6.15 -16.88 -5.00
C GLY A 139 4.77 -16.96 -4.31
N ASP A 140 3.85 -16.11 -4.67
CA ASP A 140 2.50 -16.08 -4.12
C ASP A 140 1.64 -17.22 -4.68
N HIS A 141 0.70 -17.69 -3.86
CA HIS A 141 -0.30 -18.69 -4.29
C HIS A 141 -1.46 -18.07 -5.08
N GLU A 142 -1.45 -16.75 -5.26
CA GLU A 142 -2.51 -16.05 -6.00
C GLU A 142 -2.26 -16.17 -7.52
N GLU A 143 -3.26 -16.68 -8.22
CA GLU A 143 -3.28 -16.55 -9.69
C GLU A 143 -3.49 -15.09 -10.05
N GLN A 144 -2.56 -14.50 -10.79
CA GLN A 144 -2.65 -13.11 -11.23
C GLN A 144 -2.38 -12.96 -12.73
N GLU A 145 -3.08 -12.03 -13.33
CA GLU A 145 -2.89 -11.60 -14.71
C GLU A 145 -2.34 -10.18 -14.72
N LEU A 146 -1.19 -9.98 -15.34
CA LEU A 146 -0.62 -8.65 -15.51
C LEU A 146 -1.27 -7.94 -16.70
N LEU A 147 -1.81 -6.77 -16.45
CA LEU A 147 -2.45 -5.91 -17.42
C LEU A 147 -1.58 -4.68 -17.68
N VAL A 148 -1.19 -4.49 -18.92
CA VAL A 148 -0.48 -3.28 -19.38
C VAL A 148 -1.46 -2.38 -20.09
N MET A 149 -1.62 -1.14 -19.59
CA MET A 149 -2.56 -0.17 -20.15
C MET A 149 -1.98 1.25 -20.08
N PRO A 150 -2.51 2.21 -20.87
CA PRO A 150 -2.19 3.62 -20.67
C PRO A 150 -2.46 4.05 -19.22
N PHE A 151 -1.59 4.87 -18.63
CA PHE A 151 -1.79 5.35 -17.25
C PHE A 151 -3.13 6.12 -17.12
N ALA A 152 -3.51 6.87 -18.16
CA ALA A 152 -4.81 7.54 -18.23
C ALA A 152 -6.00 6.57 -18.11
N GLU A 153 -5.90 5.36 -18.69
CA GLU A 153 -6.95 4.33 -18.58
C GLU A 153 -7.04 3.81 -17.13
N ALA A 154 -5.91 3.56 -16.48
CA ALA A 154 -5.90 3.16 -15.06
C ALA A 154 -6.55 4.23 -14.16
N VAL A 155 -6.29 5.52 -14.43
CA VAL A 155 -6.95 6.63 -13.74
C VAL A 155 -8.44 6.70 -14.07
N ALA A 156 -8.85 6.43 -15.30
CA ALA A 156 -10.27 6.36 -15.68
C ALA A 156 -10.99 5.23 -14.93
N LYS A 157 -10.37 4.05 -14.79
CA LYS A 157 -10.90 2.94 -13.99
C LYS A 157 -11.04 3.31 -12.52
N LEU A 158 -10.06 4.03 -11.95
CA LEU A 158 -10.18 4.57 -10.59
C LEU A 158 -11.40 5.49 -10.44
N ARG A 159 -11.60 6.43 -11.40
CA ARG A 159 -12.77 7.34 -11.40
C ARG A 159 -14.10 6.61 -11.55
N ALA A 160 -14.12 5.51 -12.27
CA ALA A 160 -15.30 4.66 -12.46
C ALA A 160 -15.61 3.77 -11.24
N GLY A 161 -14.74 3.75 -10.20
CA GLY A 161 -14.92 2.89 -9.03
C GLY A 161 -14.53 1.42 -9.26
N GLU A 162 -13.80 1.12 -10.35
CA GLU A 162 -13.37 -0.25 -10.67
C GLU A 162 -12.14 -0.70 -9.87
N VAL A 163 -11.55 0.19 -9.03
CA VAL A 163 -10.41 -0.11 -8.17
C VAL A 163 -10.88 -0.24 -6.73
N ALA A 164 -11.17 -1.44 -6.29
CA ALA A 164 -11.79 -1.70 -4.99
C ALA A 164 -10.80 -1.61 -3.82
N GLN A 165 -9.49 -1.74 -4.05
CA GLN A 165 -8.48 -1.69 -3.01
C GLN A 165 -8.05 -0.25 -2.70
N GLN A 166 -8.26 0.18 -1.46
CA GLN A 166 -7.93 1.54 -0.99
C GLN A 166 -6.47 1.94 -1.27
N SER A 167 -5.52 1.03 -1.05
CA SER A 167 -4.09 1.30 -1.27
C SER A 167 -3.78 1.57 -2.75
N THR A 168 -4.33 0.76 -3.64
CA THR A 168 -4.20 0.94 -5.09
C THR A 168 -4.87 2.24 -5.54
N ALA A 169 -6.07 2.51 -5.07
CA ALA A 169 -6.80 3.75 -5.37
C ALA A 169 -6.02 4.99 -4.92
N ALA A 170 -5.48 4.96 -3.69
CA ALA A 170 -4.67 6.05 -3.16
C ALA A 170 -3.38 6.27 -3.97
N ALA A 171 -2.64 5.20 -4.27
CA ALA A 171 -1.38 5.31 -5.01
C ALA A 171 -1.60 5.81 -6.46
N LEU A 172 -2.62 5.32 -7.17
CA LEU A 172 -2.99 5.82 -8.50
C LEU A 172 -3.40 7.30 -8.46
N GLY A 173 -4.22 7.71 -7.49
CA GLY A 173 -4.63 9.09 -7.32
C GLY A 173 -3.47 10.03 -7.02
N LEU A 174 -2.55 9.63 -6.14
CA LEU A 174 -1.34 10.39 -5.83
C LEU A 174 -0.42 10.49 -7.05
N ALA A 175 -0.25 9.41 -7.80
CA ALA A 175 0.56 9.41 -9.02
C ALA A 175 -0.06 10.33 -10.09
N ALA A 176 -1.38 10.35 -10.25
CA ALA A 176 -2.06 11.25 -11.19
C ALA A 176 -1.81 12.72 -10.83
N ILE A 177 -1.84 13.08 -9.55
CA ILE A 177 -1.51 14.45 -9.11
C ILE A 177 -0.07 14.84 -9.45
N VAL A 178 0.90 13.92 -9.23
CA VAL A 178 2.33 14.20 -9.43
C VAL A 178 2.73 14.21 -10.89
N LEU A 179 2.14 13.33 -11.71
CA LEU A 179 2.44 13.23 -13.14
C LEU A 179 1.70 14.27 -13.99
N GLY A 180 0.76 15.00 -13.41
CA GLY A 180 -0.22 15.81 -14.11
C GLY A 180 -1.39 14.94 -14.56
N ASP A 181 -2.60 15.31 -14.17
CA ASP A 181 -3.81 14.51 -14.44
C ASP A 181 -3.97 14.31 -15.97
N PRO A 182 -3.90 13.06 -16.46
CA PRO A 182 -4.21 12.79 -17.87
C PRO A 182 -5.73 12.95 -18.05
N THR A 183 -6.16 14.16 -18.41
CA THR A 183 -7.55 14.47 -18.77
C THR A 183 -7.93 13.86 -20.11
#